data_76324bf49a232331bbfa14e25d55c968
#
_entry.id   76324bf49a232331bbfa14e25d55c968
#
_cell.length_a   1.000
_cell.length_b   1.000
_cell.length_c   1.000
_cell.angle_alpha   90.00
_cell.angle_beta   90.00
_cell.angle_gamma   90.00
#
_symmetry.space_group_name_H-M   'P 1'
#
loop_
_entity.id
_entity.type
_entity.pdbx_description
1 polymer ?
#
loop_
_entity_poly.entity_id
_entity_poly.type
_entity_poly.pdbx_seq_one_letter_code
_entity_poly.pdbx_strand_id
1 'polypeptide(L)'
;MNEDKNFLRQDNNYRTLKAFRKAECIYDVTFYFAHQFLKTGDRTIDQMVQAARSGKQNLAEGNIDGITSREMELKLTNVNRASLHELLLDYEDYLRVRGLEQWSYNDPRCIQTRAFCKKHLDSAVYRSKIKERSDETIANIAITLIHQCDVLIRGLIEWKKRDFIEKGGIKEEMYRARKAWQKRNGMSGFDGQNGFNGSNVVIGSNRSDGQSGQMPSPNGSNPSQPTSPIKPINPINPTK
;
A
#
# COMPACT_ATOMS: atom_id res chain seq x y z
N MET A 1 -33.04 22.71 1.36
CA MET A 1 -32.45 21.61 0.59
C MET A 1 -31.16 21.21 1.25
N ASN A 2 -31.01 19.92 1.52
CA ASN A 2 -30.03 19.33 2.45
C ASN A 2 -28.61 19.23 1.84
N GLU A 3 -27.79 20.27 1.90
CA GLU A 3 -26.36 20.19 1.56
C GLU A 3 -25.44 19.81 2.73
N ASP A 4 -26.04 19.48 3.89
CA ASP A 4 -25.32 19.41 5.15
C ASP A 4 -24.90 18.01 5.60
N LYS A 5 -25.16 17.01 4.82
CA LYS A 5 -25.05 15.64 5.37
C LYS A 5 -23.71 14.94 5.14
N ASN A 6 -22.80 15.49 4.29
CA ASN A 6 -21.62 14.74 3.91
C ASN A 6 -20.33 15.57 3.86
N PHE A 7 -19.78 15.92 5.02
CA PHE A 7 -18.40 16.37 5.10
C PHE A 7 -17.40 15.18 4.94
N LEU A 8 -17.86 13.95 5.12
CA LEU A 8 -17.10 12.74 4.77
C LEU A 8 -17.47 12.32 3.35
N ARG A 9 -16.47 12.01 2.52
CA ARG A 9 -16.67 11.48 1.18
C ARG A 9 -17.42 10.15 1.27
N GLN A 10 -18.65 10.08 0.73
CA GLN A 10 -19.46 8.85 0.74
C GLN A 10 -19.14 7.90 -0.43
N ASP A 11 -18.56 8.38 -1.52
CA ASP A 11 -18.39 7.62 -2.76
C ASP A 11 -16.92 7.27 -3.04
N ASN A 12 -16.28 6.54 -2.13
CA ASN A 12 -14.98 5.95 -2.41
C ASN A 12 -15.12 4.52 -2.96
N ASN A 13 -15.74 4.40 -4.12
CA ASN A 13 -15.77 3.11 -4.82
C ASN A 13 -14.42 2.86 -5.52
N TYR A 14 -13.46 2.28 -4.78
CA TYR A 14 -12.13 1.94 -5.31
C TYR A 14 -12.21 1.06 -6.57
N ARG A 15 -13.29 0.29 -6.77
CA ARG A 15 -13.50 -0.57 -7.95
C ARG A 15 -13.62 0.22 -9.25
N THR A 16 -13.96 1.51 -9.19
CA THR A 16 -14.01 2.42 -10.34
C THR A 16 -12.64 3.00 -10.70
N LEU A 17 -11.67 2.95 -9.79
CA LEU A 17 -10.32 3.45 -10.03
C LEU A 17 -9.63 2.62 -11.11
N LYS A 18 -9.17 3.30 -12.16
CA LYS A 18 -8.40 2.65 -13.24
C LYS A 18 -7.15 1.95 -12.72
N ALA A 19 -6.47 2.55 -11.72
CA ALA A 19 -5.31 1.96 -11.07
C ALA A 19 -5.66 0.63 -10.37
N PHE A 20 -6.77 0.58 -9.62
CA PHE A 20 -7.24 -0.63 -8.95
C PHE A 20 -7.57 -1.74 -9.96
N ARG A 21 -8.34 -1.42 -11.00
CA ARG A 21 -8.68 -2.39 -12.05
C ARG A 21 -7.44 -2.93 -12.77
N LYS A 22 -6.44 -2.07 -12.97
CA LYS A 22 -5.15 -2.50 -13.55
C LYS A 22 -4.37 -3.41 -12.58
N ALA A 23 -4.34 -3.09 -11.29
CA ALA A 23 -3.73 -3.93 -10.27
C ALA A 23 -4.44 -5.30 -10.14
N GLU A 24 -5.75 -5.35 -10.36
CA GLU A 24 -6.52 -6.60 -10.42
C GLU A 24 -6.10 -7.46 -11.61
N CYS A 25 -5.90 -6.85 -12.80
CA CYS A 25 -5.34 -7.55 -13.96
C CYS A 25 -3.94 -8.11 -13.67
N ILE A 26 -3.07 -7.31 -13.01
CA ILE A 26 -1.72 -7.74 -12.62
C ILE A 26 -1.81 -8.94 -11.68
N TYR A 27 -2.67 -8.88 -10.67
CA TYR A 27 -2.83 -9.99 -9.72
C TYR A 27 -3.25 -11.29 -10.41
N ASP A 28 -4.26 -11.26 -11.28
CA ASP A 28 -4.76 -12.45 -11.96
C ASP A 28 -3.71 -13.05 -12.92
N VAL A 29 -2.98 -12.19 -13.65
CA VAL A 29 -1.87 -12.62 -14.53
C VAL A 29 -0.74 -13.23 -13.71
N THR A 30 -0.36 -12.61 -12.58
CA THR A 30 0.71 -13.08 -11.71
C THR A 30 0.35 -14.39 -11.04
N PHE A 31 -0.88 -14.52 -10.55
CA PHE A 31 -1.36 -15.75 -9.93
C PHE A 31 -1.25 -16.94 -10.91
N TYR A 32 -1.73 -16.77 -12.14
CA TYR A 32 -1.61 -17.79 -13.18
C TYR A 32 -0.15 -18.08 -13.49
N PHE A 33 0.66 -17.05 -13.75
CA PHE A 33 2.06 -17.18 -14.10
C PHE A 33 2.86 -17.96 -13.06
N ALA A 34 2.76 -17.54 -11.81
CA ALA A 34 3.53 -18.13 -10.70
C ALA A 34 3.22 -19.62 -10.50
N HIS A 35 1.93 -20.00 -10.61
CA HIS A 35 1.54 -21.39 -10.44
C HIS A 35 1.79 -22.27 -11.68
N GLN A 36 1.86 -21.67 -12.86
CA GLN A 36 2.04 -22.40 -14.12
C GLN A 36 3.51 -22.61 -14.46
N PHE A 37 4.38 -21.64 -14.19
CA PHE A 37 5.76 -21.64 -14.72
C PHE A 37 6.85 -21.72 -13.68
N LEU A 38 6.54 -21.54 -12.39
CA LEU A 38 7.47 -21.78 -11.31
C LEU A 38 7.31 -23.19 -10.75
N LYS A 39 8.42 -23.77 -10.22
CA LYS A 39 8.39 -25.11 -9.65
C LYS A 39 7.60 -25.11 -8.34
N THR A 40 6.78 -26.13 -8.13
CA THR A 40 6.09 -26.35 -6.86
C THR A 40 7.08 -26.33 -5.70
N GLY A 41 6.80 -25.55 -4.66
CA GLY A 41 7.68 -25.34 -3.51
C GLY A 41 8.71 -24.22 -3.67
N ASP A 42 8.77 -23.56 -4.83
CA ASP A 42 9.57 -22.35 -5.01
C ASP A 42 8.93 -21.18 -4.24
N ARG A 43 9.67 -20.60 -3.30
CA ARG A 43 9.22 -19.47 -2.48
C ARG A 43 8.88 -18.22 -3.32
N THR A 44 9.41 -18.11 -4.53
CA THR A 44 9.12 -17.03 -5.47
C THR A 44 7.64 -16.99 -5.83
N ILE A 45 6.93 -18.12 -5.83
CA ILE A 45 5.48 -18.19 -6.04
C ILE A 45 4.76 -17.31 -5.03
N ASP A 46 5.02 -17.55 -3.74
CA ASP A 46 4.37 -16.81 -2.66
C ASP A 46 4.77 -15.34 -2.68
N GLN A 47 6.03 -15.02 -2.97
CA GLN A 47 6.55 -13.66 -3.03
C GLN A 47 5.88 -12.86 -4.14
N MET A 48 5.85 -13.38 -5.38
CA MET A 48 5.20 -12.72 -6.52
C MET A 48 3.70 -12.52 -6.29
N VAL A 49 2.99 -13.57 -5.83
CA VAL A 49 1.55 -13.50 -5.55
C VAL A 49 1.27 -12.52 -4.43
N GLN A 50 2.09 -12.50 -3.38
CA GLN A 50 1.95 -11.57 -2.26
C GLN A 50 2.22 -10.12 -2.69
N ALA A 51 3.24 -9.87 -3.51
CA ALA A 51 3.53 -8.54 -4.06
C ALA A 51 2.36 -8.02 -4.92
N ALA A 52 1.83 -8.85 -5.82
CA ALA A 52 0.66 -8.51 -6.63
C ALA A 52 -0.60 -8.26 -5.78
N ARG A 53 -0.82 -9.09 -4.75
CA ARG A 53 -1.93 -8.96 -3.80
C ARG A 53 -1.81 -7.68 -2.99
N SER A 54 -0.64 -7.40 -2.40
CA SER A 54 -0.34 -6.19 -1.63
C SER A 54 -0.56 -4.95 -2.49
N GLY A 55 -0.04 -4.96 -3.72
CA GLY A 55 -0.28 -3.90 -4.69
C GLY A 55 -1.76 -3.59 -4.91
N LYS A 56 -2.61 -4.61 -5.07
CA LYS A 56 -4.05 -4.41 -5.25
C LYS A 56 -4.74 -3.93 -3.97
N GLN A 57 -4.44 -4.57 -2.82
CA GLN A 57 -5.14 -4.28 -1.56
C GLN A 57 -4.84 -2.88 -1.03
N ASN A 58 -3.59 -2.43 -1.08
CA ASN A 58 -3.22 -1.09 -0.62
C ASN A 58 -3.94 0.03 -1.38
N LEU A 59 -4.32 -0.18 -2.65
CA LEU A 59 -5.17 0.77 -3.39
C LEU A 59 -6.61 0.80 -2.88
N ALA A 60 -7.16 -0.36 -2.50
CA ALA A 60 -8.51 -0.44 -1.95
C ALA A 60 -8.56 0.17 -0.54
N GLU A 61 -7.65 -0.24 0.33
CA GLU A 61 -7.54 0.23 1.72
C GLU A 61 -7.27 1.74 1.76
N GLY A 62 -6.28 2.24 0.99
CA GLY A 62 -6.00 3.66 0.91
C GLY A 62 -7.18 4.48 0.43
N ASN A 63 -8.00 3.96 -0.48
CA ASN A 63 -9.21 4.65 -0.93
C ASN A 63 -10.30 4.66 0.16
N ILE A 64 -10.45 3.57 0.93
CA ILE A 64 -11.39 3.50 2.06
C ILE A 64 -10.92 4.39 3.20
N ASP A 65 -9.65 4.29 3.58
CA ASP A 65 -9.06 5.07 4.68
C ASP A 65 -8.99 6.57 4.38
N GLY A 66 -8.96 6.94 3.11
CA GLY A 66 -9.04 8.34 2.65
C GLY A 66 -10.30 9.08 3.10
N ILE A 67 -11.33 8.36 3.56
CA ILE A 67 -12.52 8.92 4.20
C ILE A 67 -12.15 9.56 5.55
N THR A 68 -11.20 8.96 6.27
CA THR A 68 -10.83 9.35 7.64
C THR A 68 -9.43 9.93 7.75
N SER A 69 -8.51 9.64 6.81
CA SER A 69 -7.14 10.13 6.82
C SER A 69 -6.55 10.21 5.42
N ARG A 70 -6.39 11.42 4.92
CA ARG A 70 -5.73 11.68 3.61
C ARG A 70 -4.24 11.34 3.63
N GLU A 71 -3.58 11.47 4.78
CA GLU A 71 -2.19 11.09 4.95
C GLU A 71 -2.02 9.57 4.81
N MET A 72 -2.90 8.79 5.45
CA MET A 72 -2.89 7.34 5.35
C MET A 72 -3.17 6.88 3.90
N GLU A 73 -4.11 7.52 3.23
CA GLU A 73 -4.41 7.29 1.82
C GLU A 73 -3.19 7.46 0.92
N LEU A 74 -2.43 8.55 1.09
CA LEU A 74 -1.18 8.79 0.35
C LEU A 74 -0.11 7.75 0.69
N LYS A 75 0.04 7.41 1.98
CA LYS A 75 0.99 6.40 2.44
C LYS A 75 0.71 5.04 1.81
N LEU A 76 -0.53 4.55 1.88
CA LEU A 76 -0.91 3.25 1.30
C LEU A 76 -0.78 3.25 -0.22
N THR A 77 -1.06 4.36 -0.89
CA THR A 77 -0.84 4.48 -2.34
C THR A 77 0.65 4.36 -2.70
N ASN A 78 1.57 4.88 -1.88
CA ASN A 78 3.01 4.71 -2.07
C ASN A 78 3.46 3.28 -1.77
N VAL A 79 2.93 2.63 -0.73
CA VAL A 79 3.22 1.21 -0.42
C VAL A 79 2.77 0.30 -1.57
N ASN A 80 1.61 0.58 -2.17
CA ASN A 80 1.16 -0.11 -3.38
C ASN A 80 2.21 -0.05 -4.49
N ARG A 81 2.74 1.16 -4.75
CA ARG A 81 3.74 1.36 -5.79
C ARG A 81 5.01 0.58 -5.52
N ALA A 82 5.49 0.53 -4.26
CA ALA A 82 6.65 -0.25 -3.86
C ALA A 82 6.44 -1.75 -4.12
N SER A 83 5.31 -2.32 -3.71
CA SER A 83 4.99 -3.73 -3.94
C SER A 83 4.93 -4.10 -5.42
N LEU A 84 4.37 -3.23 -6.26
CA LEU A 84 4.37 -3.46 -7.71
C LEU A 84 5.76 -3.32 -8.34
N HIS A 85 6.65 -2.53 -7.75
CA HIS A 85 8.03 -2.43 -8.22
C HIS A 85 8.85 -3.68 -7.85
N GLU A 86 8.65 -4.25 -6.67
CA GLU A 86 9.21 -5.55 -6.30
C GLU A 86 8.78 -6.63 -7.30
N LEU A 87 7.49 -6.70 -7.60
CA LEU A 87 6.97 -7.64 -8.59
C LEU A 87 7.54 -7.42 -10.00
N LEU A 88 7.80 -6.17 -10.39
CA LEU A 88 8.45 -5.85 -11.66
C LEU A 88 9.84 -6.49 -11.74
N LEU A 89 10.64 -6.34 -10.68
CA LEU A 89 11.98 -6.92 -10.60
C LEU A 89 11.94 -8.46 -10.66
N ASP A 90 10.95 -9.09 -10.01
CA ASP A 90 10.77 -10.55 -10.07
C ASP A 90 10.54 -11.03 -11.53
N TYR A 91 9.75 -10.31 -12.31
CA TYR A 91 9.52 -10.65 -13.73
C TYR A 91 10.75 -10.39 -14.60
N GLU A 92 11.46 -9.29 -14.38
CA GLU A 92 12.69 -8.98 -15.10
C GLU A 92 13.77 -10.02 -14.80
N ASP A 93 13.93 -10.42 -13.54
CA ASP A 93 14.84 -11.48 -13.11
C ASP A 93 14.44 -12.84 -13.68
N TYR A 94 13.14 -13.16 -13.74
CA TYR A 94 12.65 -14.38 -14.36
C TYR A 94 13.11 -14.50 -15.83
N LEU A 95 12.93 -13.43 -16.62
CA LEU A 95 13.34 -13.40 -18.02
C LEU A 95 14.86 -13.50 -18.14
N ARG A 96 15.60 -12.68 -17.39
CA ARG A 96 17.06 -12.61 -17.43
C ARG A 96 17.72 -13.94 -17.08
N VAL A 97 17.31 -14.58 -15.98
CA VAL A 97 17.92 -15.82 -15.49
C VAL A 97 17.67 -17.01 -16.43
N ARG A 98 16.58 -16.97 -17.19
CA ARG A 98 16.22 -18.02 -18.16
C ARG A 98 16.67 -17.73 -19.58
N GLY A 99 17.35 -16.59 -19.82
CA GLY A 99 17.77 -16.19 -21.15
C GLY A 99 16.61 -15.87 -22.10
N LEU A 100 15.44 -15.49 -21.53
CA LEU A 100 14.25 -15.10 -22.27
C LEU A 100 14.31 -13.60 -22.59
N GLU A 101 13.65 -13.20 -23.67
CA GLU A 101 13.70 -11.81 -24.14
C GLU A 101 12.75 -10.90 -23.37
N GLN A 102 13.29 -9.83 -22.77
CA GLN A 102 12.49 -8.69 -22.34
C GLN A 102 12.28 -7.75 -23.55
N TRP A 103 11.04 -7.55 -23.96
CA TRP A 103 10.73 -6.76 -25.15
C TRP A 103 11.10 -5.29 -24.95
N SER A 104 11.88 -4.77 -25.89
CA SER A 104 12.24 -3.36 -25.89
C SER A 104 11.01 -2.47 -26.10
N TYR A 105 11.12 -1.20 -25.72
CA TYR A 105 10.01 -0.24 -25.84
C TYR A 105 9.48 -0.12 -27.27
N ASN A 106 10.33 -0.24 -28.29
CA ASN A 106 9.96 -0.11 -29.71
C ASN A 106 9.66 -1.45 -30.40
N ASP A 107 9.72 -2.56 -29.67
CA ASP A 107 9.35 -3.87 -30.19
C ASP A 107 7.88 -3.87 -30.61
N PRO A 108 7.55 -4.34 -31.81
CA PRO A 108 6.16 -4.43 -32.28
C PRO A 108 5.24 -5.20 -31.33
N ARG A 109 5.74 -6.27 -30.69
CA ARG A 109 5.02 -7.04 -29.67
C ARG A 109 4.70 -6.18 -28.45
N CYS A 110 5.67 -5.39 -27.99
CA CYS A 110 5.50 -4.47 -26.88
C CYS A 110 4.51 -3.35 -27.21
N ILE A 111 4.57 -2.78 -28.42
CA ILE A 111 3.65 -1.73 -28.89
C ILE A 111 2.21 -2.26 -28.91
N GLN A 112 1.98 -3.43 -29.49
CA GLN A 112 0.65 -4.06 -29.54
C GLN A 112 0.13 -4.38 -28.12
N THR A 113 0.99 -4.93 -27.27
CA THR A 113 0.65 -5.26 -25.89
C THR A 113 0.30 -4.00 -25.08
N ARG A 114 1.06 -2.91 -25.22
CA ARG A 114 0.74 -1.62 -24.58
C ARG A 114 -0.62 -1.09 -25.03
N ALA A 115 -0.92 -1.13 -26.31
CA ALA A 115 -2.20 -0.69 -26.85
C ALA A 115 -3.36 -1.56 -26.31
N PHE A 116 -3.17 -2.88 -26.28
CA PHE A 116 -4.13 -3.81 -25.73
C PHE A 116 -4.36 -3.57 -24.24
N CYS A 117 -3.29 -3.52 -23.44
CA CYS A 117 -3.38 -3.30 -21.99
C CYS A 117 -3.98 -1.93 -21.63
N LYS A 118 -3.74 -0.89 -22.45
CA LYS A 118 -4.35 0.44 -22.26
C LYS A 118 -5.87 0.39 -22.43
N LYS A 119 -6.34 -0.39 -23.40
CA LYS A 119 -7.77 -0.52 -23.73
C LYS A 119 -8.53 -1.39 -22.74
N HIS A 120 -7.91 -2.47 -22.25
CA HIS A 120 -8.58 -3.47 -21.42
C HIS A 120 -8.20 -3.33 -19.94
N LEU A 121 -9.21 -3.11 -19.10
CA LEU A 121 -9.11 -2.99 -17.65
C LEU A 121 -9.90 -4.09 -16.92
N ASP A 122 -10.44 -5.05 -17.67
CA ASP A 122 -11.16 -6.19 -17.11
C ASP A 122 -10.22 -7.40 -17.05
N SER A 123 -10.01 -7.91 -15.85
CA SER A 123 -9.13 -9.06 -15.59
C SER A 123 -9.61 -10.35 -16.28
N ALA A 124 -10.91 -10.50 -16.51
CA ALA A 124 -11.47 -11.66 -17.23
C ALA A 124 -10.90 -11.80 -18.65
N VAL A 125 -10.63 -10.67 -19.33
CA VAL A 125 -10.02 -10.64 -20.66
C VAL A 125 -8.61 -11.25 -20.65
N TYR A 126 -7.84 -10.99 -19.59
CA TYR A 126 -6.50 -11.56 -19.43
C TYR A 126 -6.57 -13.04 -19.10
N ARG A 127 -7.41 -13.44 -18.11
CA ARG A 127 -7.58 -14.85 -17.73
C ARG A 127 -7.93 -15.76 -18.91
N SER A 128 -8.69 -15.26 -19.87
CA SER A 128 -9.05 -16.04 -21.06
C SER A 128 -7.90 -16.18 -22.06
N LYS A 129 -7.05 -15.14 -22.18
CA LYS A 129 -6.05 -15.05 -23.25
C LYS A 129 -4.66 -15.54 -22.88
N ILE A 130 -4.33 -15.59 -21.59
CA ILE A 130 -2.96 -15.96 -21.14
C ILE A 130 -2.70 -17.47 -21.17
N LYS A 131 -3.74 -18.31 -21.16
CA LYS A 131 -3.61 -19.77 -21.06
C LYS A 131 -2.86 -20.41 -22.22
N GLU A 132 -2.86 -19.78 -23.38
CA GLU A 132 -2.24 -20.27 -24.60
C GLU A 132 -0.91 -19.55 -24.91
N ARG A 133 -0.40 -18.75 -23.98
CA ARG A 133 0.80 -17.95 -24.17
C ARG A 133 2.00 -18.57 -23.46
N SER A 134 3.20 -18.35 -24.04
CA SER A 134 4.45 -18.73 -23.38
C SER A 134 4.70 -17.89 -22.13
N ASP A 135 5.53 -18.42 -21.22
CA ASP A 135 6.01 -17.73 -20.04
C ASP A 135 6.66 -16.38 -20.36
N GLU A 136 7.53 -16.32 -21.41
CA GLU A 136 8.12 -15.08 -21.89
C GLU A 136 7.05 -14.03 -22.26
N THR A 137 6.03 -14.45 -23.03
CA THR A 137 4.95 -13.55 -23.43
C THR A 137 4.16 -13.03 -22.23
N ILE A 138 3.83 -13.89 -21.27
CA ILE A 138 3.05 -13.51 -20.09
C ILE A 138 3.86 -12.60 -19.17
N ALA A 139 5.16 -12.87 -19.00
CA ALA A 139 6.05 -12.01 -18.23
C ALA A 139 6.12 -10.60 -18.85
N ASN A 140 6.27 -10.48 -20.15
CA ASN A 140 6.28 -9.19 -20.84
C ASN A 140 4.92 -8.46 -20.79
N ILE A 141 3.80 -9.19 -20.81
CA ILE A 141 2.46 -8.62 -20.56
C ILE A 141 2.37 -8.07 -19.14
N ALA A 142 2.84 -8.82 -18.14
CA ALA A 142 2.84 -8.40 -16.73
C ALA A 142 3.70 -7.14 -16.52
N ILE A 143 4.92 -7.10 -17.05
CA ILE A 143 5.81 -5.93 -17.05
C ILE A 143 5.08 -4.72 -17.65
N THR A 144 4.43 -4.89 -18.80
CA THR A 144 3.65 -3.82 -19.45
C THR A 144 2.50 -3.31 -18.57
N LEU A 145 1.76 -4.22 -17.92
CA LEU A 145 0.68 -3.88 -17.02
C LEU A 145 1.19 -3.10 -15.80
N ILE A 146 2.32 -3.52 -15.21
CA ILE A 146 2.92 -2.88 -14.05
C ILE A 146 3.37 -1.46 -14.40
N HIS A 147 4.06 -1.25 -15.52
CA HIS A 147 4.44 0.10 -15.98
C HIS A 147 3.23 1.01 -16.19
N GLN A 148 2.15 0.50 -16.80
CA GLN A 148 0.93 1.29 -16.98
C GLN A 148 0.23 1.58 -15.65
N CYS A 149 0.25 0.63 -14.71
CA CYS A 149 -0.29 0.82 -13.37
C CYS A 149 0.49 1.88 -12.61
N ASP A 150 1.82 1.87 -12.68
CA ASP A 150 2.69 2.90 -12.06
C ASP A 150 2.38 4.31 -12.55
N VAL A 151 2.14 4.49 -13.86
CA VAL A 151 1.71 5.79 -14.42
C VAL A 151 0.37 6.24 -13.81
N LEU A 152 -0.61 5.33 -13.69
CA LEU A 152 -1.91 5.63 -13.10
C LEU A 152 -1.80 5.97 -11.61
N ILE A 153 -0.95 5.26 -10.87
CA ILE A 153 -0.70 5.49 -9.44
C ILE A 153 -0.03 6.84 -9.24
N ARG A 154 0.98 7.19 -10.03
CA ARG A 154 1.62 8.52 -9.95
C ARG A 154 0.62 9.65 -10.20
N GLY A 155 -0.23 9.51 -11.22
CA GLY A 155 -1.30 10.47 -11.47
C GLY A 155 -2.28 10.58 -10.30
N LEU A 156 -2.63 9.45 -9.67
CA LEU A 156 -3.50 9.43 -8.49
C LEU A 156 -2.85 10.13 -7.29
N ILE A 157 -1.56 9.88 -7.02
CA ILE A 157 -0.81 10.54 -5.95
C ILE A 157 -0.79 12.07 -6.16
N GLU A 158 -0.48 12.52 -7.37
CA GLU A 158 -0.44 13.97 -7.66
C GLU A 158 -1.82 14.63 -7.55
N TRP A 159 -2.87 13.91 -7.96
CA TRP A 159 -4.24 14.39 -7.76
C TRP A 159 -4.59 14.50 -6.27
N LYS A 160 -4.27 13.47 -5.47
CA LYS A 160 -4.52 13.46 -4.02
C LYS A 160 -3.75 14.56 -3.28
N LYS A 161 -2.50 14.81 -3.66
CA LYS A 161 -1.69 15.91 -3.11
C LYS A 161 -2.34 17.27 -3.36
N ARG A 162 -2.76 17.52 -4.60
CA ARG A 162 -3.45 18.77 -4.95
C ARG A 162 -4.75 18.93 -4.18
N ASP A 163 -5.57 17.90 -4.13
CA ASP A 163 -6.82 17.90 -3.39
C ASP A 163 -6.61 18.16 -1.88
N PHE A 164 -5.53 17.61 -1.31
CA PHE A 164 -5.15 17.89 0.08
C PHE A 164 -4.72 19.34 0.30
N ILE A 165 -3.94 19.92 -0.62
CA ILE A 165 -3.51 21.32 -0.53
C ILE A 165 -4.69 22.28 -0.69
N GLU A 166 -5.59 22.00 -1.61
CA GLU A 166 -6.74 22.86 -1.90
C GLU A 166 -7.83 22.80 -0.83
N LYS A 167 -8.13 21.60 -0.34
CA LYS A 167 -9.27 21.38 0.58
C LYS A 167 -8.87 21.20 2.04
N GLY A 168 -7.57 20.96 2.31
CA GLY A 168 -7.07 20.62 3.63
C GLY A 168 -7.36 19.17 4.00
N GLY A 169 -6.98 18.79 5.23
CA GLY A 169 -7.30 17.49 5.79
C GLY A 169 -8.69 17.43 6.43
N ILE A 170 -8.98 16.28 7.02
CA ILE A 170 -10.28 16.05 7.70
C ILE A 170 -10.51 17.01 8.85
N LYS A 171 -9.46 17.40 9.57
CA LYS A 171 -9.56 18.35 10.69
C LYS A 171 -10.06 19.71 10.24
N GLU A 172 -9.54 20.20 9.09
CA GLU A 172 -9.96 21.45 8.49
C GLU A 172 -11.39 21.35 7.92
N GLU A 173 -11.76 20.22 7.34
CA GLU A 173 -13.13 19.98 6.86
C GLU A 173 -14.13 19.94 8.02
N MET A 174 -13.82 19.22 9.11
CA MET A 174 -14.64 19.18 10.32
C MET A 174 -14.78 20.57 10.95
N TYR A 175 -13.69 21.34 11.03
CA TYR A 175 -13.71 22.69 11.57
C TYR A 175 -14.62 23.60 10.72
N ARG A 176 -14.50 23.56 9.40
CA ARG A 176 -15.35 24.33 8.48
C ARG A 176 -16.83 23.93 8.61
N ALA A 177 -17.12 22.64 8.65
CA ALA A 177 -18.48 22.12 8.83
C ALA A 177 -19.08 22.58 10.17
N ARG A 178 -18.29 22.51 11.27
CA ARG A 178 -18.73 22.98 12.59
C ARG A 178 -19.02 24.49 12.61
N LYS A 179 -18.14 25.29 12.03
CA LYS A 179 -18.38 26.75 11.92
C LYS A 179 -19.62 27.07 11.07
N ALA A 180 -19.82 26.40 9.96
CA ALA A 180 -20.99 26.57 9.12
C ALA A 180 -22.29 26.22 9.89
N TRP A 181 -22.28 25.12 10.66
CA TRP A 181 -23.40 24.71 11.51
C TRP A 181 -23.70 25.74 12.61
N GLN A 182 -22.66 26.24 13.33
CA GLN A 182 -22.80 27.27 14.35
C GLN A 182 -23.42 28.55 13.80
N LYS A 183 -22.95 29.01 12.62
CA LYS A 183 -23.49 30.22 11.94
C LYS A 183 -24.97 30.06 11.60
N ARG A 184 -25.42 28.86 11.18
CA ARG A 184 -26.84 28.63 10.85
C ARG A 184 -27.74 28.54 12.06
N ASN A 185 -27.22 28.03 13.19
CA ASN A 185 -28.01 27.84 14.40
C ASN A 185 -27.89 29.03 15.39
N GLY A 186 -27.42 30.18 14.92
CA GLY A 186 -27.37 31.40 15.74
C GLY A 186 -26.37 31.38 16.89
N MET A 187 -25.46 30.39 16.94
CA MET A 187 -24.41 30.28 17.96
C MET A 187 -23.16 31.06 17.56
N SER A 188 -23.29 32.34 17.27
CA SER A 188 -22.15 33.23 17.07
C SER A 188 -21.63 33.69 18.42
N GLY A 189 -20.55 33.09 18.90
CA GLY A 189 -19.92 33.59 20.14
C GLY A 189 -19.07 32.62 20.94
N PHE A 190 -18.79 31.42 20.48
CA PHE A 190 -17.78 30.56 21.11
C PHE A 190 -16.52 30.49 20.26
N ASP A 191 -15.72 31.57 20.27
CA ASP A 191 -14.33 31.50 19.83
C ASP A 191 -13.58 30.67 20.85
N GLY A 192 -13.42 29.38 20.53
CA GLY A 192 -12.59 28.46 21.29
C GLY A 192 -11.10 28.77 21.06
N GLN A 193 -10.63 29.92 21.56
CA GLN A 193 -9.23 30.12 21.92
C GLN A 193 -9.00 29.42 23.26
N ASN A 194 -9.00 28.13 23.26
CA ASN A 194 -8.24 27.35 24.23
C ASN A 194 -7.47 26.29 23.44
N GLY A 195 -6.26 26.71 23.06
CA GLY A 195 -5.20 25.79 22.73
C GLY A 195 -5.11 24.77 23.86
N PHE A 196 -5.02 23.53 23.49
CA PHE A 196 -4.67 22.44 24.39
C PHE A 196 -3.22 22.67 24.85
N ASN A 197 -3.04 23.57 25.84
CA ASN A 197 -1.83 23.67 26.63
C ASN A 197 -1.90 22.50 27.63
N GLY A 198 -1.21 21.43 27.28
CA GLY A 198 -0.86 20.39 28.23
C GLY A 198 0.10 20.97 29.28
N SER A 199 -0.39 21.35 30.40
CA SER A 199 0.43 21.47 31.61
C SER A 199 -0.48 21.64 32.83
N ASN A 200 -0.19 20.81 33.80
CA ASN A 200 -0.49 20.91 35.22
C ASN A 200 -1.94 20.60 35.67
N VAL A 201 -2.20 19.33 35.84
CA VAL A 201 -3.08 18.86 36.90
C VAL A 201 -2.28 18.93 38.19
N VAL A 202 -2.46 20.00 38.95
CA VAL A 202 -2.06 20.06 40.38
C VAL A 202 -3.11 19.27 41.14
N ILE A 203 -2.77 18.07 41.56
CA ILE A 203 -3.56 17.30 42.52
C ILE A 203 -3.25 17.90 43.91
N GLY A 204 -4.23 18.60 44.46
CA GLY A 204 -4.21 19.09 45.81
C GLY A 204 -4.06 17.94 46.80
N SER A 205 -3.03 18.05 47.63
CA SER A 205 -2.76 17.16 48.73
C SER A 205 -3.77 17.37 49.86
N ASN A 206 -4.57 16.36 50.18
CA ASN A 206 -5.12 16.21 51.52
C ASN A 206 -4.36 15.09 52.22
N ARG A 207 -3.64 15.48 53.28
CA ARG A 207 -3.03 14.60 54.27
C ARG A 207 -4.10 13.90 55.09
N SER A 208 -3.97 12.61 55.27
CA SER A 208 -4.30 11.92 56.50
C SER A 208 -3.37 10.72 56.68
N ASP A 209 -2.81 10.66 57.84
CA ASP A 209 -1.80 9.74 58.37
C ASP A 209 -2.26 8.28 58.39
N GLY A 210 -1.29 7.33 58.28
CA GLY A 210 -1.54 5.99 58.75
C GLY A 210 -0.67 4.89 58.16
N GLN A 211 0.41 4.56 58.86
CA GLN A 211 1.04 3.24 59.08
C GLN A 211 1.66 2.44 57.92
N SER A 212 2.96 2.32 58.06
CA SER A 212 3.90 1.18 57.91
C SER A 212 3.37 -0.14 57.32
N GLY A 213 3.97 -0.55 56.21
CA GLY A 213 3.95 -1.92 55.69
C GLY A 213 5.12 -2.13 54.74
N GLN A 214 6.16 -2.81 55.22
CA GLN A 214 7.33 -3.27 54.48
C GLN A 214 6.90 -4.20 53.34
N MET A 215 7.37 -3.97 52.12
CA MET A 215 7.33 -4.95 51.06
C MET A 215 8.74 -5.40 50.70
N PRO A 216 8.95 -6.70 50.45
CA PRO A 216 10.24 -7.25 50.05
C PRO A 216 10.50 -7.08 48.54
N SER A 217 11.76 -6.88 48.22
CA SER A 217 12.32 -6.82 46.85
C SER A 217 12.20 -8.15 46.12
N PRO A 218 11.91 -8.19 44.85
CA PRO A 218 12.16 -9.38 44.02
C PRO A 218 13.56 -9.30 43.42
N ASN A 219 14.26 -10.39 43.63
CA ASN A 219 15.59 -10.74 43.10
C ASN A 219 15.69 -10.65 41.58
N GLY A 220 16.88 -10.21 41.18
CA GLY A 220 17.29 -10.16 39.80
C GLY A 220 17.42 -11.55 39.13
N SER A 221 17.18 -11.59 37.86
CA SER A 221 17.64 -12.64 36.98
C SER A 221 18.38 -11.98 35.80
N ASN A 222 19.64 -12.39 35.67
CA ASN A 222 20.60 -12.03 34.62
C ASN A 222 20.10 -12.37 33.21
N PRO A 223 20.44 -11.54 32.21
CA PRO A 223 20.29 -11.96 30.81
C PRO A 223 21.44 -12.87 30.40
N SER A 224 21.10 -14.00 29.82
CA SER A 224 21.98 -14.98 29.21
C SER A 224 22.77 -14.42 28.02
N GLN A 225 24.07 -14.74 28.00
CA GLN A 225 25.04 -14.39 26.94
C GLN A 225 24.71 -15.05 25.60
N PRO A 226 25.09 -14.45 24.47
CA PRO A 226 24.95 -15.05 23.13
C PRO A 226 26.01 -16.11 22.89
N THR A 227 25.56 -17.23 22.32
CA THR A 227 26.34 -18.39 21.91
C THR A 227 27.21 -18.09 20.68
N SER A 228 28.39 -18.61 20.72
CA SER A 228 29.53 -18.88 19.84
C SER A 228 29.48 -18.54 18.32
N PRO A 229 30.61 -18.16 17.73
CA PRO A 229 30.74 -17.76 16.33
C PRO A 229 30.72 -18.93 15.36
N ILE A 230 30.08 -18.70 14.22
CA ILE A 230 29.96 -19.61 13.07
C ILE A 230 31.34 -19.80 12.43
N LYS A 231 31.78 -21.06 12.24
CA LYS A 231 33.02 -21.43 11.54
C LYS A 231 32.92 -21.07 10.05
N PRO A 232 34.02 -20.61 9.40
CA PRO A 232 34.05 -20.34 7.97
C PRO A 232 33.98 -21.63 7.14
N ILE A 233 33.19 -21.58 6.05
CA ILE A 233 33.04 -22.65 5.07
C ILE A 233 34.26 -22.60 4.13
N ASN A 234 34.97 -23.73 4.00
CA ASN A 234 36.09 -23.88 3.08
C ASN A 234 35.65 -23.86 1.61
N PRO A 235 36.44 -23.28 0.70
CA PRO A 235 36.15 -23.28 -0.73
C PRO A 235 36.26 -24.66 -1.34
N ILE A 236 35.29 -25.02 -2.16
CA ILE A 236 35.26 -26.29 -2.93
C ILE A 236 36.25 -26.16 -4.09
N ASN A 237 37.27 -27.02 -4.12
CA ASN A 237 38.20 -27.15 -5.24
C ASN A 237 37.50 -27.75 -6.47
N PRO A 238 37.72 -27.23 -7.66
CA PRO A 238 37.24 -27.85 -8.88
C PRO A 238 38.16 -29.03 -9.23
N THR A 239 37.60 -30.21 -9.25
CA THR A 239 38.25 -31.43 -9.80
C THR A 239 38.03 -31.47 -11.31
N LYS A 240 39.09 -31.85 -11.97
CA LYS A 240 39.34 -32.01 -13.42
C LYS A 240 38.22 -32.66 -14.23
#